data_d897d2817b7c6d991b353012ae0ba59a
#
_entry.id   d897d2817b7c6d991b353012ae0ba59a
#
_cell.length_a   1.000
_cell.length_b   1.000
_cell.length_c   1.000
_cell.angle_alpha   90.00
_cell.angle_beta   90.00
_cell.angle_gamma   90.00
#
_symmetry.space_group_name_H-M   'P 1'
#
loop_
_entity.id
_entity.type
_entity.pdbx_description
1 polymer ?
#
loop_
_entity_poly.entity_id
_entity_poly.type
_entity_poly.pdbx_seq_one_letter_code
_entity_poly.pdbx_strand_id
1 'polypeptide(L)'
;MALALLTLAIATLLFAHAQAALQSIVVDESGVATVTITATVDAGVTEVVLPVSPITTSIDVSSSVSGVEWIYENNTLYIASPERTSVVVKYIANASIKDGAIAIDVKTNSSVKLEVAPTILLLTLPERIINMSTLPGGWLEIVFIGPATITYTVIQPTKTTTTPITLPTTTPSPTPTIPSTTPYTTPTTPTTTPARPAIPVEIVVIAVIVIVIVVILVLALKKR
;
A
#
# COMPACT_ATOMS: atom_id res chain seq x y z
N MET A 1 31.54 -32.85 -7.35
CA MET A 1 30.15 -32.87 -6.86
C MET A 1 29.96 -32.15 -5.52
N ALA A 2 30.78 -32.40 -4.51
CA ALA A 2 30.60 -31.77 -3.17
C ALA A 2 30.69 -30.23 -3.17
N LEU A 3 31.58 -29.63 -3.99
CA LEU A 3 31.74 -28.16 -4.05
C LEU A 3 30.54 -27.46 -4.70
N ALA A 4 29.89 -28.09 -5.70
CA ALA A 4 28.70 -27.56 -6.36
C ALA A 4 27.46 -27.62 -5.44
N LEU A 5 27.36 -28.60 -4.57
CA LEU A 5 26.34 -28.72 -3.53
C LEU A 5 26.54 -27.68 -2.43
N LEU A 6 27.78 -27.38 -2.07
CA LEU A 6 28.10 -26.35 -1.06
C LEU A 6 27.75 -24.95 -1.58
N THR A 7 28.04 -24.63 -2.85
CA THR A 7 27.69 -23.33 -3.45
C THR A 7 26.19 -23.16 -3.61
N LEU A 8 25.45 -24.22 -3.95
CA LEU A 8 23.98 -24.20 -4.01
C LEU A 8 23.36 -24.01 -2.62
N ALA A 9 23.92 -24.68 -1.58
CA ALA A 9 23.45 -24.52 -0.20
C ALA A 9 23.74 -23.12 0.36
N ILE A 10 24.84 -22.48 -0.02
CA ILE A 10 25.16 -21.11 0.38
C ILE A 10 24.25 -20.11 -0.34
N ALA A 11 23.91 -20.32 -1.60
CA ALA A 11 22.99 -19.44 -2.33
C ALA A 11 21.56 -19.48 -1.78
N THR A 12 21.10 -20.62 -1.25
CA THR A 12 19.77 -20.74 -0.63
C THR A 12 19.70 -20.17 0.79
N LEU A 13 20.83 -19.95 1.46
CA LEU A 13 20.88 -19.40 2.83
C LEU A 13 20.86 -17.85 2.89
N LEU A 14 20.98 -17.17 1.74
CA LEU A 14 21.12 -15.72 1.69
C LEU A 14 19.80 -14.96 1.59
N PHE A 15 18.66 -15.63 1.38
CA PHE A 15 17.36 -14.99 1.35
C PHE A 15 16.62 -15.24 2.66
N ALA A 16 16.73 -14.30 3.58
CA ALA A 16 15.86 -14.27 4.74
C ALA A 16 14.45 -13.88 4.30
N HIS A 17 13.47 -14.75 4.55
CA HIS A 17 12.07 -14.38 4.35
C HIS A 17 11.61 -13.55 5.54
N ALA A 18 11.19 -12.31 5.30
CA ALA A 18 10.58 -11.51 6.35
C ALA A 18 9.29 -12.16 6.80
N GLN A 19 9.19 -12.42 8.07
CA GLN A 19 7.92 -12.77 8.69
C GLN A 19 7.14 -11.46 8.87
N ALA A 20 6.15 -11.21 8.00
CA ALA A 20 5.25 -10.08 8.16
C ALA A 20 4.45 -10.29 9.47
N ALA A 21 4.73 -9.44 10.47
CA ALA A 21 4.13 -9.56 11.79
C ALA A 21 2.66 -9.09 11.81
N LEU A 22 2.33 -8.09 10.99
CA LEU A 22 0.99 -7.51 10.91
C LEU A 22 0.72 -7.06 9.47
N GLN A 23 -0.42 -7.48 8.94
CA GLN A 23 -0.93 -7.04 7.64
C GLN A 23 -2.31 -6.44 7.85
N SER A 24 -2.49 -5.18 7.50
CA SER A 24 -3.78 -4.53 7.58
C SER A 24 -4.17 -3.88 6.26
N ILE A 25 -5.46 -3.93 5.96
CA ILE A 25 -6.10 -3.30 4.81
C ILE A 25 -7.16 -2.36 5.36
N VAL A 26 -7.10 -1.09 5.02
CA VAL A 26 -8.09 -0.08 5.41
C VAL A 26 -8.79 0.40 4.15
N VAL A 27 -10.11 0.19 4.07
CA VAL A 27 -10.97 0.74 3.02
C VAL A 27 -11.63 1.99 3.57
N ASP A 28 -11.25 3.16 3.06
CA ASP A 28 -11.74 4.44 3.52
C ASP A 28 -13.12 4.80 2.96
N GLU A 29 -13.66 5.94 3.37
CA GLU A 29 -14.98 6.43 2.95
C GLU A 29 -15.11 6.67 1.44
N SER A 30 -13.99 6.86 0.74
CA SER A 30 -13.93 7.04 -0.71
C SER A 30 -13.83 5.72 -1.48
N GLY A 31 -13.66 4.60 -0.76
CA GLY A 31 -13.45 3.28 -1.33
C GLY A 31 -12.01 2.99 -1.71
N VAL A 32 -11.06 3.81 -1.30
CA VAL A 32 -9.62 3.54 -1.50
C VAL A 32 -9.14 2.54 -0.46
N ALA A 33 -8.55 1.45 -0.93
CA ALA A 33 -7.97 0.42 -0.06
C ALA A 33 -6.46 0.68 0.14
N THR A 34 -6.09 1.03 1.36
CA THR A 34 -4.70 1.22 1.78
C THR A 34 -4.21 -0.01 2.52
N VAL A 35 -3.07 -0.57 2.09
CA VAL A 35 -2.43 -1.71 2.73
C VAL A 35 -1.25 -1.23 3.56
N THR A 36 -1.15 -1.74 4.79
CA THR A 36 0.00 -1.50 5.68
C THR A 36 0.56 -2.83 6.14
N ILE A 37 1.86 -3.02 5.99
CA ILE A 37 2.60 -4.21 6.42
C ILE A 37 3.71 -3.76 7.36
N THR A 38 3.77 -4.35 8.54
CA THR A 38 4.93 -4.22 9.42
C THR A 38 5.74 -5.51 9.35
N ALA A 39 7.00 -5.41 9.00
CA ALA A 39 7.90 -6.55 8.87
C ALA A 39 9.23 -6.27 9.56
N THR A 40 9.85 -7.32 10.09
CA THR A 40 11.25 -7.26 10.53
C THR A 40 12.12 -7.71 9.38
N VAL A 41 13.08 -6.90 9.00
CA VAL A 41 14.10 -7.20 7.98
C VAL A 41 15.45 -7.37 8.67
N ASP A 42 16.23 -8.35 8.23
CA ASP A 42 17.60 -8.56 8.73
C ASP A 42 18.60 -7.72 7.92
N ALA A 43 19.85 -7.66 8.39
CA ALA A 43 20.93 -7.06 7.60
C ALA A 43 21.11 -7.80 6.27
N GLY A 44 21.28 -7.05 5.18
CA GLY A 44 21.33 -7.58 3.82
C GLY A 44 20.00 -7.39 3.08
N VAL A 45 19.66 -8.31 2.19
CA VAL A 45 18.44 -8.25 1.38
C VAL A 45 17.40 -9.21 1.95
N THR A 46 16.21 -8.68 2.23
CA THR A 46 15.06 -9.43 2.73
C THR A 46 13.89 -9.33 1.76
N GLU A 47 13.21 -10.46 1.49
CA GLU A 47 12.03 -10.51 0.64
C GLU A 47 10.76 -10.33 1.47
N VAL A 48 9.89 -9.41 1.06
CA VAL A 48 8.57 -9.18 1.64
C VAL A 48 7.52 -9.38 0.56
N VAL A 49 6.80 -10.49 0.61
CA VAL A 49 5.70 -10.77 -0.33
C VAL A 49 4.49 -9.93 0.07
N LEU A 50 3.96 -9.16 -0.88
CA LEU A 50 2.82 -8.29 -0.64
C LEU A 50 1.51 -9.08 -0.68
N PRO A 51 0.60 -8.90 0.31
CA PRO A 51 -0.67 -9.64 0.37
C PRO A 51 -1.64 -9.26 -0.74
N VAL A 52 -1.53 -8.03 -1.23
CA VAL A 52 -2.35 -7.47 -2.32
C VAL A 52 -1.42 -6.80 -3.31
N SER A 53 -1.71 -6.91 -4.61
CA SER A 53 -0.92 -6.22 -5.63
C SER A 53 -1.04 -4.70 -5.45
N PRO A 54 0.07 -3.94 -5.45
CA PRO A 54 0.07 -2.51 -5.23
C PRO A 54 -0.18 -1.73 -6.53
N ILE A 55 -0.64 -0.49 -6.40
CA ILE A 55 -0.35 0.56 -7.38
C ILE A 55 1.11 0.96 -7.14
N THR A 56 2.00 0.59 -8.06
CA THR A 56 3.48 0.64 -7.87
C THR A 56 3.98 2.02 -7.42
N THR A 57 3.39 3.10 -7.94
CA THR A 57 3.77 4.48 -7.61
C THR A 57 3.35 4.93 -6.21
N SER A 58 2.50 4.14 -5.52
CA SER A 58 2.02 4.43 -4.17
C SER A 58 2.81 3.73 -3.07
N ILE A 59 3.80 2.92 -3.42
CA ILE A 59 4.59 2.18 -2.43
C ILE A 59 5.47 3.17 -1.66
N ASP A 60 5.30 3.17 -0.36
CA ASP A 60 6.12 3.90 0.62
C ASP A 60 6.71 2.91 1.62
N VAL A 61 8.01 3.01 1.86
CA VAL A 61 8.74 2.17 2.81
C VAL A 61 9.43 3.06 3.82
N SER A 62 9.05 2.94 5.08
CA SER A 62 9.62 3.71 6.17
C SER A 62 10.32 2.80 7.18
N SER A 63 11.45 3.28 7.73
CA SER A 63 12.27 2.60 8.72
C SER A 63 12.84 3.60 9.72
N SER A 64 13.18 3.13 10.92
CA SER A 64 13.94 3.92 11.91
C SER A 64 15.43 3.98 11.60
N VAL A 65 15.92 3.11 10.69
CA VAL A 65 17.33 3.02 10.29
C VAL A 65 17.50 3.73 8.95
N SER A 66 18.55 4.52 8.83
CA SER A 66 18.93 5.17 7.56
C SER A 66 19.62 4.18 6.62
N GLY A 67 19.53 4.44 5.31
CA GLY A 67 20.16 3.58 4.30
C GLY A 67 19.37 2.33 3.95
N VAL A 68 18.08 2.27 4.31
CA VAL A 68 17.17 1.25 3.81
C VAL A 68 16.77 1.61 2.39
N GLU A 69 17.00 0.69 1.46
CA GLU A 69 16.63 0.79 0.06
C GLU A 69 15.68 -0.35 -0.32
N TRP A 70 14.88 -0.18 -1.37
CA TRP A 70 13.96 -1.20 -1.79
C TRP A 70 13.70 -1.21 -3.30
N ILE A 71 13.36 -2.38 -3.81
CA ILE A 71 12.95 -2.60 -5.20
C ILE A 71 11.69 -3.46 -5.19
N TYR A 72 10.71 -3.11 -6.02
CA TYR A 72 9.49 -3.89 -6.21
C TYR A 72 9.54 -4.67 -7.52
N GLU A 73 9.33 -5.98 -7.44
CA GLU A 73 9.23 -6.87 -8.59
C GLU A 73 8.26 -8.03 -8.30
N ASN A 74 7.37 -8.35 -9.23
CA ASN A 74 6.50 -9.54 -9.19
C ASN A 74 5.73 -9.73 -7.88
N ASN A 75 5.11 -8.67 -7.35
CA ASN A 75 4.38 -8.67 -6.07
C ASN A 75 5.26 -8.92 -4.83
N THR A 76 6.56 -8.80 -4.98
CA THR A 76 7.56 -8.93 -3.92
C THR A 76 8.33 -7.62 -3.78
N LEU A 77 8.57 -7.22 -2.55
CA LEU A 77 9.42 -6.10 -2.21
C LEU A 77 10.74 -6.65 -1.68
N TYR A 78 11.84 -6.33 -2.36
CA TYR A 78 13.20 -6.64 -1.92
C TYR A 78 13.71 -5.44 -1.15
N ILE A 79 13.95 -5.62 0.14
CA ILE A 79 14.39 -4.55 1.04
C ILE A 79 15.83 -4.82 1.46
N ALA A 80 16.72 -3.91 1.12
CA ALA A 80 18.10 -3.90 1.57
C ALA A 80 18.23 -3.05 2.82
N SER A 81 18.78 -3.62 3.90
CA SER A 81 19.02 -2.92 5.15
C SER A 81 20.46 -3.14 5.64
N PRO A 82 21.13 -2.11 6.17
CA PRO A 82 22.47 -2.26 6.73
C PRO A 82 22.47 -3.06 8.05
N GLU A 83 21.36 -3.10 8.76
CA GLU A 83 21.21 -3.80 10.04
C GLU A 83 19.77 -4.31 10.21
N ARG A 84 19.56 -5.15 11.21
CA ARG A 84 18.21 -5.66 11.53
C ARG A 84 17.34 -4.53 12.05
N THR A 85 16.19 -4.34 11.40
CA THR A 85 15.24 -3.28 11.74
C THR A 85 13.79 -3.67 11.46
N SER A 86 12.86 -2.90 12.00
CA SER A 86 11.45 -2.95 11.63
C SER A 86 11.20 -1.96 10.49
N VAL A 87 10.51 -2.42 9.46
CA VAL A 87 10.04 -1.60 8.34
C VAL A 87 8.53 -1.58 8.30
N VAL A 88 7.98 -0.43 7.90
CA VAL A 88 6.56 -0.27 7.61
C VAL A 88 6.43 0.01 6.12
N VAL A 89 5.74 -0.88 5.43
CA VAL A 89 5.41 -0.74 4.00
C VAL A 89 3.96 -0.31 3.89
N LYS A 90 3.69 0.80 3.22
CA LYS A 90 2.35 1.33 2.99
C LYS A 90 2.12 1.56 1.50
N TYR A 91 0.97 1.15 0.97
CA TYR A 91 0.63 1.36 -0.43
C TYR A 91 -0.88 1.29 -0.67
N ILE A 92 -1.33 1.79 -1.83
CA ILE A 92 -2.71 1.64 -2.29
C ILE A 92 -2.83 0.32 -3.06
N ALA A 93 -3.84 -0.48 -2.71
CA ALA A 93 -4.15 -1.72 -3.40
C ALA A 93 -4.56 -1.45 -4.85
N ASN A 94 -4.03 -2.25 -5.78
CA ASN A 94 -4.51 -2.25 -7.16
C ASN A 94 -5.83 -3.03 -7.22
N ALA A 95 -6.94 -2.28 -7.19
CA ALA A 95 -8.29 -2.80 -7.23
C ALA A 95 -8.82 -2.89 -8.66
N SER A 96 -9.64 -3.88 -8.94
CA SER A 96 -10.43 -3.97 -10.17
C SER A 96 -11.83 -3.41 -9.95
N ILE A 97 -12.41 -2.78 -10.98
CA ILE A 97 -13.78 -2.28 -10.92
C ILE A 97 -14.60 -3.04 -11.97
N LYS A 98 -15.69 -3.66 -11.52
CA LYS A 98 -16.63 -4.38 -12.37
C LYS A 98 -18.05 -4.13 -11.91
N ASP A 99 -18.91 -3.69 -12.83
CA ASP A 99 -20.36 -3.45 -12.59
C ASP A 99 -20.64 -2.53 -11.39
N GLY A 100 -19.77 -1.53 -11.16
CA GLY A 100 -19.88 -0.59 -10.04
C GLY A 100 -19.39 -1.14 -8.70
N ALA A 101 -18.92 -2.36 -8.65
CA ALA A 101 -18.27 -2.96 -7.50
C ALA A 101 -16.73 -2.87 -7.62
N ILE A 102 -16.07 -2.66 -6.52
CA ILE A 102 -14.60 -2.63 -6.38
C ILE A 102 -14.18 -3.97 -5.79
N ALA A 103 -13.19 -4.62 -6.39
CA ALA A 103 -12.67 -5.89 -5.91
C ALA A 103 -11.16 -5.82 -5.66
N ILE A 104 -10.70 -6.34 -4.54
CA ILE A 104 -9.30 -6.54 -4.18
C ILE A 104 -9.02 -8.01 -3.93
N ASP A 105 -7.91 -8.51 -4.49
CA ASP A 105 -7.49 -9.90 -4.34
C ASP A 105 -6.37 -10.01 -3.31
N VAL A 106 -6.69 -10.60 -2.17
CA VAL A 106 -5.74 -10.91 -1.10
C VAL A 106 -5.12 -12.27 -1.38
N LYS A 107 -3.81 -12.32 -1.62
CA LYS A 107 -3.08 -13.51 -2.08
C LYS A 107 -2.31 -14.25 -0.97
N THR A 108 -2.22 -13.66 0.22
CA THR A 108 -1.52 -14.28 1.34
C THR A 108 -2.34 -15.40 1.99
N ASN A 109 -1.65 -16.38 2.59
CA ASN A 109 -2.26 -17.39 3.47
C ASN A 109 -2.16 -17.01 4.96
N SER A 110 -1.64 -15.81 5.26
CA SER A 110 -1.50 -15.30 6.62
C SER A 110 -2.77 -14.61 7.10
N SER A 111 -2.80 -14.29 8.40
CA SER A 111 -3.87 -13.47 8.99
C SER A 111 -3.77 -12.03 8.49
N VAL A 112 -4.90 -11.48 8.07
CA VAL A 112 -5.05 -10.10 7.58
C VAL A 112 -6.15 -9.43 8.39
N LYS A 113 -5.91 -8.19 8.82
CA LYS A 113 -6.91 -7.31 9.40
C LYS A 113 -7.48 -6.40 8.30
N LEU A 114 -8.78 -6.41 8.12
CA LEU A 114 -9.53 -5.53 7.22
C LEU A 114 -10.35 -4.56 8.05
N GLU A 115 -10.16 -3.27 7.85
CA GLU A 115 -10.98 -2.20 8.42
C GLU A 115 -11.77 -1.53 7.29
N VAL A 116 -13.07 -1.36 7.48
CA VAL A 116 -13.97 -0.87 6.45
C VAL A 116 -14.78 0.32 6.99
N ALA A 117 -14.77 1.44 6.27
CA ALA A 117 -15.52 2.63 6.65
C ALA A 117 -17.04 2.39 6.61
N PRO A 118 -17.84 3.14 7.40
CA PRO A 118 -19.30 2.97 7.48
C PRO A 118 -20.04 3.20 6.15
N THR A 119 -19.43 3.95 5.22
CA THR A 119 -19.97 4.23 3.89
C THR A 119 -19.71 3.13 2.88
N ILE A 120 -19.03 2.07 3.29
CA ILE A 120 -18.69 0.94 2.42
C ILE A 120 -19.63 -0.24 2.70
N LEU A 121 -20.25 -0.75 1.64
CA LEU A 121 -21.02 -1.99 1.67
C LEU A 121 -20.17 -3.13 1.14
N LEU A 122 -19.83 -4.10 1.99
CA LEU A 122 -19.19 -5.34 1.57
C LEU A 122 -20.20 -6.22 0.82
N LEU A 123 -19.87 -6.65 -0.38
CA LEU A 123 -20.67 -7.54 -1.21
C LEU A 123 -20.22 -8.99 -1.04
N THR A 124 -18.95 -9.21 -0.75
CA THR A 124 -18.41 -10.54 -0.42
C THR A 124 -17.60 -10.47 0.88
N LEU A 125 -17.66 -11.53 1.66
CA LEU A 125 -16.87 -11.71 2.88
C LEU A 125 -15.81 -12.79 2.65
N PRO A 126 -14.64 -12.71 3.31
CA PRO A 126 -13.67 -13.79 3.33
C PRO A 126 -14.28 -15.09 3.87
N GLU A 127 -13.87 -16.26 3.35
CA GLU A 127 -14.39 -17.54 3.79
C GLU A 127 -13.94 -17.94 5.21
N ARG A 128 -12.70 -17.55 5.59
CA ARG A 128 -12.06 -17.92 6.85
C ARG A 128 -11.93 -16.73 7.79
N ILE A 129 -13.05 -16.26 8.32
CA ILE A 129 -13.10 -15.19 9.32
C ILE A 129 -12.72 -15.73 10.69
N ILE A 130 -11.75 -15.06 11.36
CA ILE A 130 -11.33 -15.34 12.74
C ILE A 130 -12.16 -14.52 13.71
N ASN A 131 -12.32 -13.24 13.41
CA ASN A 131 -13.02 -12.28 14.26
C ASN A 131 -13.70 -11.21 13.41
N MET A 132 -14.81 -10.67 13.93
CA MET A 132 -15.52 -9.52 13.35
C MET A 132 -16.01 -8.65 14.49
N SER A 133 -15.72 -7.36 14.42
CA SER A 133 -16.11 -6.38 15.44
C SER A 133 -16.43 -5.03 14.84
N THR A 134 -17.23 -4.25 15.54
CA THR A 134 -17.49 -2.85 15.17
C THR A 134 -16.63 -1.93 16.02
N LEU A 135 -15.86 -1.07 15.37
CA LEU A 135 -15.02 -0.07 16.01
C LEU A 135 -15.79 1.25 16.22
N PRO A 136 -15.26 2.16 17.04
CA PRO A 136 -15.83 3.50 17.20
C PRO A 136 -16.02 4.22 15.86
N GLY A 137 -17.11 4.96 15.71
CA GLY A 137 -17.45 5.62 14.44
C GLY A 137 -18.14 4.71 13.43
N GLY A 138 -18.51 3.48 13.81
CA GLY A 138 -19.24 2.54 12.94
C GLY A 138 -18.36 1.80 11.92
N TRP A 139 -17.05 1.89 12.07
CA TRP A 139 -16.11 1.09 11.26
C TRP A 139 -16.27 -0.40 11.55
N LEU A 140 -16.16 -1.22 10.53
CA LEU A 140 -16.17 -2.67 10.63
C LEU A 140 -14.75 -3.21 10.58
N GLU A 141 -14.35 -3.97 11.59
CA GLU A 141 -13.08 -4.71 11.60
C GLU A 141 -13.35 -6.19 11.35
N ILE A 142 -12.62 -6.79 10.42
CA ILE A 142 -12.66 -8.21 10.11
C ILE A 142 -11.23 -8.75 10.13
N VAL A 143 -10.97 -9.75 10.95
CA VAL A 143 -9.70 -10.50 10.93
C VAL A 143 -9.97 -11.83 10.26
N PHE A 144 -9.23 -12.14 9.21
CA PHE A 144 -9.42 -13.36 8.42
C PHE A 144 -8.09 -13.97 7.97
N ILE A 145 -8.11 -15.21 7.52
CA ILE A 145 -6.99 -15.89 6.88
C ILE A 145 -7.26 -15.94 5.37
N GLY A 146 -6.35 -15.36 4.57
CA GLY A 146 -6.45 -15.42 3.11
C GLY A 146 -6.15 -16.83 2.55
N PRO A 147 -6.17 -17.03 1.25
CA PRO A 147 -6.50 -16.01 0.24
C PRO A 147 -7.99 -15.66 0.23
N ALA A 148 -8.34 -14.47 -0.27
CA ALA A 148 -9.73 -14.02 -0.39
C ALA A 148 -9.88 -12.92 -1.45
N THR A 149 -11.00 -12.91 -2.15
CA THR A 149 -11.42 -11.76 -2.95
C THR A 149 -12.47 -10.98 -2.16
N ILE A 150 -12.18 -9.71 -1.86
CA ILE A 150 -13.06 -8.81 -1.13
C ILE A 150 -13.71 -7.87 -2.14
N THR A 151 -15.02 -7.94 -2.28
CA THR A 151 -15.78 -7.08 -3.18
C THR A 151 -16.66 -6.14 -2.36
N TYR A 152 -16.66 -4.85 -2.71
CA TYR A 152 -17.41 -3.82 -2.01
C TYR A 152 -17.87 -2.71 -2.95
N THR A 153 -18.77 -1.88 -2.45
CA THR A 153 -19.22 -0.65 -3.13
C THR A 153 -19.32 0.50 -2.13
N VAL A 154 -19.21 1.72 -2.64
CA VAL A 154 -19.36 2.94 -1.83
C VAL A 154 -20.84 3.34 -1.82
N ILE A 155 -21.43 3.43 -0.63
CA ILE A 155 -22.78 3.96 -0.46
C ILE A 155 -22.68 5.49 -0.46
N GLN A 156 -23.10 6.12 -1.53
CA GLN A 156 -23.23 7.57 -1.54
C GLN A 156 -24.44 7.98 -0.67
N PRO A 157 -24.26 8.85 0.34
CA PRO A 157 -25.39 9.38 1.07
C PRO A 157 -26.28 10.12 0.08
N THR A 158 -27.51 9.65 -0.09
CA THR A 158 -28.50 10.35 -0.91
C THR A 158 -28.68 11.74 -0.30
N LYS A 159 -28.23 12.78 -1.01
CA LYS A 159 -28.57 14.17 -0.62
C LYS A 159 -30.09 14.27 -0.60
N THR A 160 -30.67 14.19 0.59
CA THR A 160 -32.07 14.56 0.78
C THR A 160 -32.17 16.05 0.45
N THR A 161 -32.53 16.36 -0.78
CA THR A 161 -32.89 17.74 -1.16
C THR A 161 -34.15 18.07 -0.38
N THR A 162 -34.00 18.65 0.79
CA THR A 162 -35.09 19.31 1.49
C THR A 162 -35.49 20.47 0.58
N THR A 163 -36.50 20.27 -0.23
CA THR A 163 -37.18 21.37 -0.96
C THR A 163 -37.63 22.33 0.12
N PRO A 164 -37.13 23.59 0.18
CA PRO A 164 -37.60 24.53 1.17
C PRO A 164 -39.09 24.75 0.87
N ILE A 165 -39.91 24.44 1.88
CA ILE A 165 -41.32 24.82 1.86
C ILE A 165 -41.30 26.36 1.93
N THR A 166 -41.55 27.00 0.80
CA THR A 166 -41.73 28.44 0.68
C THR A 166 -43.01 28.81 1.44
N LEU A 167 -42.89 29.24 2.68
CA LEU A 167 -43.94 29.95 3.40
C LEU A 167 -44.19 31.25 2.64
N PRO A 168 -45.42 31.65 2.38
CA PRO A 168 -45.69 32.91 1.69
C PRO A 168 -45.19 34.09 2.52
N THR A 169 -44.10 34.68 2.05
CA THR A 169 -43.47 35.85 2.68
C THR A 169 -44.35 37.05 2.40
N THR A 170 -44.89 37.66 3.46
CA THR A 170 -45.44 39.03 3.47
C THR A 170 -44.30 39.99 3.16
N THR A 171 -44.46 40.79 2.11
CA THR A 171 -43.52 41.77 1.60
C THR A 171 -43.12 42.80 2.66
N PRO A 172 -41.85 42.95 3.05
CA PRO A 172 -41.39 44.15 3.73
C PRO A 172 -40.79 45.13 2.74
N SER A 173 -41.06 46.40 3.04
CA SER A 173 -40.57 47.62 2.44
C SER A 173 -39.05 47.72 2.24
N PRO A 174 -38.58 48.46 1.19
CA PRO A 174 -37.16 48.48 0.80
C PRO A 174 -36.32 49.31 1.80
N THR A 175 -35.23 48.72 2.29
CA THR A 175 -34.17 49.39 3.04
C THR A 175 -32.94 49.64 2.18
N PRO A 176 -32.20 50.75 2.32
CA PRO A 176 -31.24 51.21 1.36
C PRO A 176 -29.92 50.39 1.34
N THR A 177 -29.40 50.28 0.15
CA THR A 177 -28.17 49.65 -0.27
C THR A 177 -26.92 50.38 0.27
N ILE A 178 -26.01 49.66 0.89
CA ILE A 178 -24.62 50.10 1.11
C ILE A 178 -23.70 49.19 0.26
N PRO A 179 -22.85 49.74 -0.63
CA PRO A 179 -21.87 48.94 -1.35
C PRO A 179 -20.64 48.73 -0.47
N SER A 180 -20.25 47.49 -0.25
CA SER A 180 -18.92 47.15 0.28
C SER A 180 -18.21 46.24 -0.69
N THR A 181 -17.30 46.83 -1.44
CA THR A 181 -16.32 46.12 -2.27
C THR A 181 -15.05 45.92 -1.47
N THR A 182 -14.65 44.69 -1.26
CA THR A 182 -13.26 44.36 -0.96
C THR A 182 -12.91 43.08 -1.70
N PRO A 183 -11.94 43.09 -2.63
CA PRO A 183 -11.49 41.90 -3.28
C PRO A 183 -10.51 41.14 -2.37
N TYR A 184 -10.85 39.89 -2.04
CA TYR A 184 -9.93 38.95 -1.40
C TYR A 184 -9.04 38.32 -2.47
N THR A 185 -7.74 38.59 -2.39
CA THR A 185 -6.71 37.90 -3.14
C THR A 185 -6.37 36.59 -2.41
N THR A 186 -6.62 35.47 -3.06
CA THR A 186 -6.21 34.16 -2.61
C THR A 186 -4.70 33.98 -2.80
N PRO A 187 -3.92 33.63 -1.76
CA PRO A 187 -2.50 33.30 -1.96
C PRO A 187 -2.40 31.91 -2.61
N THR A 188 -1.78 31.86 -3.78
CA THR A 188 -1.33 30.63 -4.44
C THR A 188 -0.11 30.08 -3.72
N THR A 189 -0.26 28.93 -3.07
CA THR A 189 0.84 28.15 -2.50
C THR A 189 1.61 27.46 -3.64
N PRO A 190 2.92 27.63 -3.77
CA PRO A 190 3.70 26.90 -4.76
C PRO A 190 3.77 25.41 -4.36
N THR A 191 3.27 24.54 -5.23
CA THR A 191 3.44 23.10 -5.13
C THR A 191 4.87 22.75 -5.53
N THR A 192 5.71 22.46 -4.55
CA THR A 192 7.02 21.83 -4.80
C THR A 192 6.82 20.36 -5.07
N THR A 193 7.00 19.95 -6.32
CA THR A 193 7.09 18.54 -6.72
C THR A 193 8.35 17.94 -6.10
N PRO A 194 8.27 16.86 -5.30
CA PRO A 194 9.46 16.19 -4.78
C PRO A 194 10.24 15.59 -5.94
N ALA A 195 11.52 15.93 -6.02
CA ALA A 195 12.44 15.36 -6.99
C ALA A 195 12.61 13.86 -6.72
N ARG A 196 12.36 13.03 -7.73
CA ARG A 196 12.56 11.59 -7.71
C ARG A 196 14.06 11.31 -7.47
N PRO A 197 14.45 10.53 -6.45
CA PRO A 197 15.85 10.16 -6.27
C PRO A 197 16.30 9.35 -7.49
N ALA A 198 17.29 9.86 -8.20
CA ALA A 198 17.96 9.13 -9.27
C ALA A 198 18.83 8.05 -8.64
N ILE A 199 18.63 6.80 -9.03
CA ILE A 199 19.50 5.69 -8.62
C ILE A 199 20.92 6.03 -9.09
N PRO A 200 21.93 6.08 -8.22
CA PRO A 200 23.30 6.34 -8.64
C PRO A 200 23.73 5.25 -9.62
N VAL A 201 24.20 5.67 -10.80
CA VAL A 201 24.66 4.76 -11.87
C VAL A 201 25.73 3.78 -11.38
N GLU A 202 26.47 4.16 -10.34
CA GLU A 202 27.51 3.35 -9.69
C GLU A 202 26.98 2.05 -9.11
N ILE A 203 25.77 2.03 -8.52
CA ILE A 203 25.19 0.81 -7.92
C ILE A 203 24.83 -0.20 -9.02
N VAL A 204 24.31 0.29 -10.16
CA VAL A 204 23.96 -0.58 -11.29
C VAL A 204 25.22 -1.20 -11.89
N VAL A 205 26.31 -0.43 -11.98
CA VAL A 205 27.60 -0.91 -12.50
C VAL A 205 28.19 -2.00 -11.60
N ILE A 206 28.14 -1.83 -10.28
CA ILE A 206 28.66 -2.82 -9.32
C ILE A 206 27.86 -4.14 -9.43
N ALA A 207 26.53 -4.07 -9.52
CA ALA A 207 25.70 -5.26 -9.67
C ALA A 207 26.01 -6.05 -10.96
N VAL A 208 26.22 -5.36 -12.07
CA VAL A 208 26.60 -6.00 -13.36
C VAL A 208 27.96 -6.67 -13.26
N ILE A 209 28.95 -6.02 -12.63
CA ILE A 209 30.30 -6.58 -12.45
C ILE A 209 30.25 -7.87 -11.62
N VAL A 210 29.49 -7.89 -10.53
CA VAL A 210 29.35 -9.08 -9.68
C VAL A 210 28.72 -10.23 -10.46
N ILE A 211 27.68 -9.97 -11.24
CA ILE A 211 27.04 -11.01 -12.08
C ILE A 211 28.03 -11.59 -13.09
N VAL A 212 28.81 -10.73 -13.75
CA VAL A 212 29.82 -11.17 -14.74
C VAL A 212 30.89 -12.04 -14.09
N ILE A 213 31.38 -11.65 -12.90
CA ILE A 213 32.38 -12.43 -12.16
C ILE A 213 31.82 -13.83 -11.80
N VAL A 214 30.58 -13.90 -11.31
CA VAL A 214 29.93 -15.15 -10.95
C VAL A 214 29.80 -16.07 -12.18
N VAL A 215 29.36 -15.52 -13.32
CA VAL A 215 29.22 -16.27 -14.56
C VAL A 215 30.58 -16.83 -15.04
N ILE A 216 31.63 -16.00 -15.00
CA ILE A 216 32.99 -16.43 -15.39
C ILE A 216 33.47 -17.55 -14.47
N LEU A 217 33.24 -17.42 -13.16
CA LEU A 217 33.64 -18.41 -12.15
C LEU A 217 32.93 -19.78 -12.41
N VAL A 218 31.63 -19.72 -12.65
CA VAL A 218 30.83 -20.94 -12.97
C VAL A 218 31.31 -21.60 -14.26
N LEU A 219 31.60 -20.83 -15.31
CA LEU A 219 32.13 -21.36 -16.58
C LEU A 219 33.54 -21.96 -16.43
N ALA A 220 34.40 -21.34 -15.60
CA ALA A 220 35.73 -21.83 -15.31
C ALA A 220 35.71 -23.16 -14.53
N LEU A 221 34.76 -23.31 -13.59
CA LEU A 221 34.57 -24.54 -12.83
C LEU A 221 33.98 -25.68 -13.67
N LYS A 222 33.16 -25.36 -14.68
CA LYS A 222 32.57 -26.36 -15.58
C LYS A 222 33.58 -26.92 -16.59
N LYS A 223 34.71 -26.25 -16.82
CA LYS A 223 35.73 -26.62 -17.80
C LYS A 223 36.89 -27.45 -17.18
N ARG A 224 36.85 -27.65 -15.86
CA ARG A 224 37.72 -28.58 -15.11
C ARG A 224 36.97 -29.88 -14.80
#